data_c02fedc9a2536679c5d579bf043b117a
#
_entry.id   c02fedc9a2536679c5d579bf043b117a
#
_cell.length_a   1.000
_cell.length_b   1.000
_cell.length_c   1.000
_cell.angle_alpha   90.00
_cell.angle_beta   90.00
_cell.angle_gamma   90.00
#
_symmetry.space_group_name_H-M   'P 1'
#
loop_
_entity.id
_entity.type
_entity.pdbx_description
1 polymer ?
#
loop_
_entity_poly.entity_id
_entity_poly.type
_entity_poly.pdbx_seq_one_letter_code
_entity_poly.pdbx_strand_id
1 'polypeptide(L)'
;MVINMATMMTREGHKVILYAGEENDAECAELVTCSIKPKTCDFFNPPWTYEYFKPMNDKIIEEMSKRIHDGDIILESTSLQSVVADAFPHNISMEYAVGYGGCKSACRVFPCEAWRHEIYGRDAAARGEDIHTVTGYSSDCVIPHMLNIDQFPEGKGDGGYLLFVGRLGGMKGEQVAIETSKRTGIPLKIIGPGTPPNYGEYLGVMKPKERAKLMGGAIALFAPSMFPEPFCLVVIEAQMCGTPTITTDWGGFTETNENGVSGYRCSTLNEFEQAVWDCKKLDRKKIRERAINKYSFKTIGPMYTKFFHRLEEILPKN
;
A
#
# COMPACT_ATOMS: atom_id res chain seq x y z
N MET A 1 -2.20 -6.50 -1.52
CA MET A 1 -3.16 -5.86 -0.58
C MET A 1 -4.38 -6.74 -0.35
N VAL A 2 -5.14 -7.13 -1.37
CA VAL A 2 -6.37 -7.92 -1.23
C VAL A 2 -6.15 -9.22 -0.46
N ILE A 3 -5.12 -10.01 -0.82
CA ILE A 3 -4.74 -11.25 -0.11
C ILE A 3 -4.46 -10.97 1.38
N ASN A 4 -3.69 -9.93 1.68
CA ASN A 4 -3.38 -9.56 3.07
C ASN A 4 -4.63 -9.17 3.86
N MET A 5 -5.57 -8.43 3.23
CA MET A 5 -6.83 -8.05 3.86
C MET A 5 -7.66 -9.30 4.18
N ALA A 6 -7.87 -10.18 3.21
CA ALA A 6 -8.65 -11.40 3.39
C ALA A 6 -8.04 -12.29 4.50
N THR A 7 -6.73 -12.55 4.43
CA THR A 7 -6.02 -13.35 5.44
C THR A 7 -6.10 -12.71 6.83
N MET A 8 -5.88 -11.40 6.92
CA MET A 8 -5.93 -10.68 8.20
C MET A 8 -7.32 -10.77 8.83
N MET A 9 -8.39 -10.47 8.08
CA MET A 9 -9.76 -10.53 8.58
C MET A 9 -10.19 -11.93 8.97
N THR A 10 -9.74 -12.95 8.24
CA THR A 10 -9.97 -14.36 8.62
C THR A 10 -9.30 -14.69 9.95
N ARG A 11 -8.07 -14.24 10.16
CA ARG A 11 -7.34 -14.43 11.43
C ARG A 11 -7.94 -13.63 12.59
N GLU A 12 -8.63 -12.51 12.32
CA GLU A 12 -9.42 -11.76 13.31
C GLU A 12 -10.77 -12.42 13.64
N GLY A 13 -11.12 -13.54 12.99
CA GLY A 13 -12.32 -14.32 13.28
C GLY A 13 -13.53 -13.97 12.40
N HIS A 14 -13.37 -13.14 11.40
CA HIS A 14 -14.43 -12.84 10.43
C HIS A 14 -14.57 -13.97 9.40
N LYS A 15 -15.81 -14.27 8.99
CA LYS A 15 -16.07 -15.14 7.84
C LYS A 15 -15.85 -14.35 6.56
N VAL A 16 -14.76 -14.63 5.86
CA VAL A 16 -14.36 -13.90 4.65
C VAL A 16 -14.69 -14.73 3.40
N ILE A 17 -15.44 -14.15 2.47
CA ILE A 17 -15.61 -14.66 1.11
C ILE A 17 -14.80 -13.76 0.18
N LEU A 18 -13.81 -14.34 -0.49
CA LEU A 18 -12.91 -13.61 -1.38
C LEU A 18 -13.29 -13.82 -2.84
N TYR A 19 -13.63 -12.76 -3.54
CA TYR A 19 -13.86 -12.74 -4.99
C TYR A 19 -12.59 -12.28 -5.70
N ALA A 20 -11.86 -13.19 -6.33
CA ALA A 20 -10.54 -12.90 -6.89
C ALA A 20 -10.15 -13.83 -8.04
N GLY A 21 -8.92 -13.72 -8.55
CA GLY A 21 -8.35 -14.64 -9.52
C GLY A 21 -8.04 -16.02 -8.94
N GLU A 22 -7.82 -16.99 -9.84
CA GLU A 22 -7.59 -18.40 -9.49
C GLU A 22 -6.32 -18.63 -8.66
N GLU A 23 -5.27 -17.88 -8.97
CA GLU A 23 -3.95 -18.06 -8.33
C GLU A 23 -3.78 -17.10 -7.16
N ASN A 24 -4.26 -17.49 -5.97
CA ASN A 24 -3.96 -16.77 -4.74
C ASN A 24 -3.89 -17.74 -3.54
N ASP A 25 -3.17 -17.32 -2.52
CA ASP A 25 -2.89 -18.06 -1.28
C ASP A 25 -3.53 -17.39 -0.05
N ALA A 26 -4.61 -16.61 -0.25
CA ALA A 26 -5.31 -15.96 0.85
C ALA A 26 -5.99 -16.98 1.76
N GLU A 27 -5.83 -16.81 3.06
CA GLU A 27 -6.69 -17.49 4.03
C GLU A 27 -8.08 -16.83 3.97
N CYS A 28 -9.10 -17.60 3.66
CA CYS A 28 -10.50 -17.15 3.62
C CYS A 28 -11.44 -18.36 3.78
N ALA A 29 -12.69 -18.10 4.16
CA ALA A 29 -13.69 -19.15 4.30
C ALA A 29 -14.11 -19.73 2.94
N GLU A 30 -14.16 -18.90 1.91
CA GLU A 30 -14.47 -19.30 0.53
C GLU A 30 -13.72 -18.41 -0.45
N LEU A 31 -13.07 -19.01 -1.45
CA LEU A 31 -12.54 -18.32 -2.61
C LEU A 31 -13.50 -18.52 -3.80
N VAL A 32 -14.05 -17.42 -4.28
CA VAL A 32 -14.91 -17.40 -5.48
C VAL A 32 -14.10 -16.85 -6.65
N THR A 33 -13.80 -17.70 -7.61
CA THR A 33 -13.01 -17.30 -8.78
C THR A 33 -13.82 -16.47 -9.75
N CYS A 34 -13.41 -15.22 -9.89
CA CYS A 34 -14.03 -14.24 -10.80
C CYS A 34 -13.03 -13.69 -11.83
N SER A 35 -11.90 -14.37 -12.04
CA SER A 35 -10.89 -13.90 -12.99
C SER A 35 -11.39 -13.94 -14.42
N ILE A 36 -11.04 -12.89 -15.16
CA ILE A 36 -11.09 -12.87 -16.61
C ILE A 36 -9.63 -12.90 -17.05
N LYS A 37 -9.23 -13.95 -17.76
CA LYS A 37 -7.88 -13.98 -18.36
C LYS A 37 -7.80 -12.87 -19.41
N PRO A 38 -7.07 -11.78 -19.15
CA PRO A 38 -6.88 -10.77 -20.17
C PRO A 38 -6.09 -11.41 -21.31
N LYS A 39 -6.60 -11.34 -22.53
CA LYS A 39 -5.94 -11.95 -23.69
C LYS A 39 -4.58 -11.32 -24.01
N THR A 40 -4.31 -10.10 -23.55
CA THR A 40 -3.08 -9.34 -23.82
C THR A 40 -2.93 -8.15 -22.86
N CYS A 41 -2.68 -8.36 -21.58
CA CYS A 41 -2.44 -7.25 -20.68
C CYS A 41 -1.09 -7.40 -19.99
N ASP A 42 -0.31 -6.32 -19.98
CA ASP A 42 0.82 -6.21 -19.08
C ASP A 42 0.28 -6.19 -17.64
N PHE A 43 0.57 -7.20 -16.86
CA PHE A 43 0.14 -7.34 -15.46
C PHE A 43 0.46 -6.09 -14.62
N PHE A 44 1.52 -5.35 -14.96
CA PHE A 44 1.94 -4.15 -14.24
C PHE A 44 1.27 -2.85 -14.74
N ASN A 45 0.63 -2.88 -15.92
CA ASN A 45 -0.06 -1.73 -16.52
C ASN A 45 -1.38 -2.16 -17.18
N PRO A 46 -2.34 -2.72 -16.41
CA PRO A 46 -3.66 -2.96 -16.99
C PRO A 46 -4.29 -1.63 -17.38
N PRO A 47 -5.14 -1.60 -18.40
CA PRO A 47 -5.96 -0.43 -18.63
C PRO A 47 -6.86 -0.23 -17.41
N TRP A 48 -6.58 0.79 -16.62
CA TRP A 48 -7.37 1.15 -15.43
C TRP A 48 -8.65 1.86 -15.86
N THR A 49 -9.53 1.14 -16.61
CA THR A 49 -10.82 1.63 -17.05
C THR A 49 -11.95 0.73 -16.54
N TYR A 50 -13.13 1.32 -16.41
CA TYR A 50 -14.33 0.60 -16.02
C TYR A 50 -14.64 -0.54 -16.98
N GLU A 51 -14.52 -0.32 -18.30
CA GLU A 51 -14.78 -1.30 -19.35
C GLU A 51 -13.89 -2.53 -19.24
N TYR A 52 -12.64 -2.32 -18.84
CA TYR A 52 -11.69 -3.42 -18.62
C TYR A 52 -12.11 -4.31 -17.46
N PHE A 53 -12.56 -3.69 -16.33
CA PHE A 53 -12.97 -4.43 -15.13
C PHE A 53 -14.43 -4.89 -15.18
N LYS A 54 -15.25 -4.37 -16.09
CA LYS A 54 -16.69 -4.66 -16.17
C LYS A 54 -17.02 -6.16 -16.16
N PRO A 55 -16.41 -7.02 -16.99
CA PRO A 55 -16.75 -8.44 -16.98
C PRO A 55 -16.42 -9.15 -15.66
N MET A 56 -15.36 -8.71 -14.96
CA MET A 56 -15.03 -9.20 -13.61
C MET A 56 -16.06 -8.72 -12.59
N ASN A 57 -16.44 -7.45 -12.65
CA ASN A 57 -17.44 -6.88 -11.74
C ASN A 57 -18.81 -7.57 -11.95
N ASP A 58 -19.24 -7.78 -13.19
CA ASP A 58 -20.47 -8.50 -13.52
C ASP A 58 -20.48 -9.92 -12.91
N LYS A 59 -19.34 -10.62 -13.00
CA LYS A 59 -19.19 -11.96 -12.41
C LYS A 59 -19.18 -11.91 -10.88
N ILE A 60 -18.54 -10.91 -10.27
CA ILE A 60 -18.57 -10.70 -8.82
C ILE A 60 -20.03 -10.49 -8.37
N ILE A 61 -20.79 -9.63 -9.02
CA ILE A 61 -22.20 -9.36 -8.70
C ILE A 61 -23.02 -10.63 -8.78
N GLU A 62 -22.89 -11.39 -9.89
CA GLU A 62 -23.61 -12.68 -10.06
C GLU A 62 -23.30 -13.67 -8.94
N GLU A 63 -22.04 -13.83 -8.57
CA GLU A 63 -21.63 -14.79 -7.55
C GLU A 63 -21.91 -14.30 -6.12
N MET A 64 -21.79 -12.99 -5.88
CA MET A 64 -22.09 -12.38 -4.60
C MET A 64 -23.58 -12.45 -4.28
N SER A 65 -24.47 -12.26 -5.26
CA SER A 65 -25.94 -12.35 -5.06
C SER A 65 -26.42 -13.69 -4.53
N LYS A 66 -25.62 -14.76 -4.70
CA LYS A 66 -25.93 -16.12 -4.20
C LYS A 66 -25.49 -16.33 -2.73
N ARG A 67 -24.74 -15.40 -2.15
CA ARG A 67 -23.98 -15.57 -0.88
C ARG A 67 -24.18 -14.46 0.12
N ILE A 68 -24.46 -13.26 -0.36
CA ILE A 68 -24.57 -12.06 0.49
C ILE A 68 -25.83 -12.10 1.34
N HIS A 69 -25.72 -11.67 2.60
CA HIS A 69 -26.83 -11.59 3.56
C HIS A 69 -26.88 -10.19 4.15
N ASP A 70 -28.01 -9.87 4.77
CA ASP A 70 -28.15 -8.63 5.54
C ASP A 70 -27.11 -8.57 6.66
N GLY A 71 -26.44 -7.41 6.77
CA GLY A 71 -25.36 -7.19 7.75
C GLY A 71 -23.95 -7.58 7.26
N ASP A 72 -23.81 -8.21 6.10
CA ASP A 72 -22.49 -8.42 5.50
C ASP A 72 -21.89 -7.09 5.05
N ILE A 73 -20.56 -6.95 5.18
CA ILE A 73 -19.81 -5.76 4.77
C ILE A 73 -19.05 -6.05 3.49
N ILE A 74 -19.22 -5.20 2.49
CA ILE A 74 -18.51 -5.29 1.20
C ILE A 74 -17.22 -4.47 1.28
N LEU A 75 -16.07 -5.11 1.09
CA LEU A 75 -14.75 -4.46 1.05
C LEU A 75 -14.28 -4.31 -0.39
N GLU A 76 -14.15 -3.08 -0.85
CA GLU A 76 -13.68 -2.73 -2.19
C GLU A 76 -12.20 -2.31 -2.16
N SER A 77 -11.42 -2.78 -3.11
CA SER A 77 -9.99 -2.45 -3.20
C SER A 77 -9.68 -1.27 -4.13
N THR A 78 -10.66 -0.82 -4.88
CA THR A 78 -10.54 0.30 -5.84
C THR A 78 -11.91 0.84 -6.22
N SER A 79 -11.97 2.14 -6.50
CA SER A 79 -13.19 2.83 -7.00
C SER A 79 -13.77 2.24 -8.30
N LEU A 80 -12.99 1.44 -9.05
CA LEU A 80 -13.48 0.73 -10.25
C LEU A 80 -14.41 -0.44 -9.92
N GLN A 81 -14.51 -0.82 -8.65
CA GLN A 81 -15.42 -1.85 -8.14
C GLN A 81 -16.69 -1.28 -7.51
N SER A 82 -16.87 0.05 -7.47
CA SER A 82 -18.05 0.68 -6.83
C SER A 82 -19.39 0.18 -7.36
N VAL A 83 -19.44 -0.27 -8.61
CA VAL A 83 -20.66 -0.88 -9.20
C VAL A 83 -21.07 -2.18 -8.52
N VAL A 84 -20.13 -2.87 -7.85
CA VAL A 84 -20.44 -4.06 -7.05
C VAL A 84 -21.22 -3.64 -5.81
N ALA A 85 -20.75 -2.60 -5.10
CA ALA A 85 -21.48 -2.05 -3.96
C ALA A 85 -22.85 -1.48 -4.35
N ASP A 86 -22.95 -0.77 -5.49
CA ASP A 86 -24.19 -0.22 -6.01
C ASP A 86 -25.26 -1.30 -6.27
N ALA A 87 -24.83 -2.54 -6.57
CA ALA A 87 -25.72 -3.68 -6.75
C ALA A 87 -26.33 -4.21 -5.42
N PHE A 88 -25.76 -3.84 -4.28
CA PHE A 88 -26.19 -4.31 -2.95
C PHE A 88 -26.38 -3.12 -1.98
N PRO A 89 -27.35 -2.24 -2.25
CA PRO A 89 -27.50 -0.95 -1.53
C PRO A 89 -27.89 -1.09 -0.05
N HIS A 90 -28.33 -2.27 0.38
CA HIS A 90 -28.66 -2.56 1.79
C HIS A 90 -27.46 -3.00 2.62
N ASN A 91 -26.34 -3.29 1.98
CA ASN A 91 -25.11 -3.68 2.65
C ASN A 91 -24.15 -2.50 2.83
N ILE A 92 -23.46 -2.45 3.94
CA ILE A 92 -22.38 -1.49 4.14
C ILE A 92 -21.25 -1.80 3.16
N SER A 93 -20.89 -0.83 2.33
CA SER A 93 -19.72 -0.91 1.48
C SER A 93 -18.63 0.04 1.91
N MET A 94 -17.39 -0.37 1.82
CA MET A 94 -16.26 0.50 2.09
C MET A 94 -15.10 0.25 1.14
N GLU A 95 -14.45 1.31 0.70
CA GLU A 95 -13.17 1.23 0.01
C GLU A 95 -12.05 1.30 1.04
N TYR A 96 -11.26 0.23 1.14
CA TYR A 96 -10.08 0.20 1.99
C TYR A 96 -8.83 0.57 1.20
N ALA A 97 -7.89 1.23 1.88
CA ALA A 97 -6.62 1.65 1.26
C ALA A 97 -6.81 2.61 0.07
N VAL A 98 -7.67 3.62 0.23
CA VAL A 98 -7.97 4.62 -0.81
C VAL A 98 -6.72 5.08 -1.55
N GLY A 99 -6.69 4.84 -2.86
CA GLY A 99 -5.54 5.07 -3.72
C GLY A 99 -5.61 6.35 -4.56
N TYR A 100 -4.78 6.41 -5.59
CA TYR A 100 -4.59 7.61 -6.44
C TYR A 100 -5.85 8.08 -7.18
N GLY A 101 -6.74 7.16 -7.51
CA GLY A 101 -8.00 7.45 -8.22
C GLY A 101 -9.08 8.07 -7.35
N GLY A 102 -8.82 8.27 -6.07
CA GLY A 102 -9.87 8.66 -5.12
C GLY A 102 -10.79 7.50 -4.78
N CYS A 103 -11.96 7.81 -4.25
CA CYS A 103 -12.92 6.84 -3.78
C CYS A 103 -14.35 7.25 -4.10
N LYS A 104 -15.21 6.28 -4.41
CA LYS A 104 -16.65 6.49 -4.63
C LYS A 104 -17.50 5.99 -3.47
N SER A 105 -16.96 5.12 -2.61
CA SER A 105 -17.68 4.58 -1.45
C SER A 105 -17.96 5.65 -0.41
N ALA A 106 -19.10 5.53 0.28
CA ALA A 106 -19.49 6.41 1.38
C ALA A 106 -18.63 6.19 2.64
N CYS A 107 -18.05 4.99 2.80
CA CYS A 107 -17.13 4.65 3.87
C CYS A 107 -15.73 4.47 3.30
N ARG A 108 -14.75 5.21 3.85
CA ARG A 108 -13.40 5.27 3.29
C ARG A 108 -12.34 5.01 4.35
N VAL A 109 -11.39 4.14 4.01
CA VAL A 109 -10.22 3.90 4.84
C VAL A 109 -8.99 4.43 4.13
N PHE A 110 -8.41 5.48 4.67
CA PHE A 110 -7.20 6.11 4.14
C PHE A 110 -5.96 5.47 4.75
N PRO A 111 -4.87 5.30 3.98
CA PRO A 111 -3.66 4.68 4.50
C PRO A 111 -2.85 5.59 5.43
N CYS A 112 -3.04 6.92 5.36
CA CYS A 112 -2.40 7.91 6.22
C CYS A 112 -3.21 9.22 6.25
N GLU A 113 -2.94 10.08 7.23
CA GLU A 113 -3.59 11.38 7.38
C GLU A 113 -3.26 12.33 6.22
N ALA A 114 -2.01 12.36 5.78
CA ALA A 114 -1.60 13.18 4.65
C ALA A 114 -2.44 12.88 3.40
N TRP A 115 -2.73 11.59 3.15
CA TRP A 115 -3.52 11.18 2.00
C TRP A 115 -5.02 11.47 2.19
N ARG A 116 -5.55 11.34 3.40
CA ARG A 116 -6.92 11.75 3.72
C ARG A 116 -7.14 13.23 3.40
N HIS A 117 -6.22 14.09 3.82
CA HIS A 117 -6.31 15.52 3.56
C HIS A 117 -6.18 15.85 2.07
N GLU A 118 -5.32 15.14 1.35
CA GLU A 118 -5.19 15.28 -0.11
C GLU A 118 -6.51 14.95 -0.83
N ILE A 119 -7.14 13.83 -0.49
CA ILE A 119 -8.41 13.44 -1.09
C ILE A 119 -9.53 14.41 -0.71
N TYR A 120 -9.60 14.85 0.56
CA TYR A 120 -10.58 15.85 0.98
C TYR A 120 -10.42 17.16 0.20
N GLY A 121 -9.19 17.62 0.00
CA GLY A 121 -8.91 18.79 -0.81
C GLY A 121 -9.31 18.64 -2.28
N ARG A 122 -9.07 17.47 -2.88
CA ARG A 122 -9.52 17.17 -4.26
C ARG A 122 -11.05 17.14 -4.35
N ASP A 123 -11.71 16.51 -3.39
CA ASP A 123 -13.17 16.40 -3.37
C ASP A 123 -13.80 17.80 -3.23
N ALA A 124 -13.26 18.66 -2.36
CA ALA A 124 -13.70 20.05 -2.21
C ALA A 124 -13.51 20.84 -3.51
N ALA A 125 -12.32 20.76 -4.11
CA ALA A 125 -12.02 21.45 -5.35
C ALA A 125 -12.94 21.00 -6.50
N ALA A 126 -13.24 19.71 -6.59
CA ALA A 126 -14.13 19.15 -7.61
C ALA A 126 -15.58 19.64 -7.45
N ARG A 127 -16.01 19.99 -6.21
CA ARG A 127 -17.33 20.56 -5.91
C ARG A 127 -17.36 22.09 -5.95
N GLY A 128 -16.19 22.74 -6.18
CA GLY A 128 -16.06 24.20 -6.10
C GLY A 128 -16.25 24.75 -4.68
N GLU A 129 -15.98 23.93 -3.65
CA GLU A 129 -16.11 24.30 -2.25
C GLU A 129 -14.81 24.92 -1.72
N ASP A 130 -14.95 25.83 -0.75
CA ASP A 130 -13.80 26.31 0.02
C ASP A 130 -13.36 25.23 1.01
N ILE A 131 -12.05 25.12 1.25
CA ILE A 131 -11.50 24.17 2.23
C ILE A 131 -12.11 24.34 3.65
N HIS A 132 -12.55 25.56 3.99
CA HIS A 132 -13.20 25.85 5.27
C HIS A 132 -14.62 25.24 5.37
N THR A 133 -15.20 24.79 4.27
CA THR A 133 -16.51 24.12 4.25
C THR A 133 -16.37 22.60 4.27
N VAL A 134 -15.16 22.06 4.14
CA VAL A 134 -14.91 20.62 4.18
C VAL A 134 -15.07 20.11 5.61
N THR A 135 -16.06 19.25 5.81
CA THR A 135 -16.30 18.57 7.08
C THR A 135 -15.67 17.19 7.09
N GLY A 136 -15.19 16.74 8.24
CA GLY A 136 -14.83 15.34 8.42
C GLY A 136 -16.06 14.43 8.41
N TYR A 137 -15.88 13.20 7.95
CA TYR A 137 -16.95 12.21 7.89
C TYR A 137 -16.71 11.12 8.95
N SER A 138 -17.75 10.81 9.75
CA SER A 138 -17.69 9.74 10.75
C SER A 138 -17.55 8.35 10.13
N SER A 139 -17.95 8.20 8.85
CA SER A 139 -17.77 7.01 8.04
C SER A 139 -16.36 6.85 7.44
N ASP A 140 -15.47 7.82 7.69
CA ASP A 140 -14.07 7.76 7.25
C ASP A 140 -13.14 7.43 8.42
N CYS A 141 -12.03 6.76 8.13
CA CYS A 141 -10.96 6.57 9.10
C CYS A 141 -9.59 6.50 8.43
N VAL A 142 -8.54 6.59 9.25
CA VAL A 142 -7.17 6.30 8.81
C VAL A 142 -6.73 5.01 9.47
N ILE A 143 -6.47 4.00 8.67
CA ILE A 143 -5.88 2.72 9.07
C ILE A 143 -4.74 2.41 8.10
N PRO A 144 -3.49 2.31 8.59
CA PRO A 144 -2.34 2.03 7.74
C PRO A 144 -2.47 0.71 6.98
N HIS A 145 -1.71 0.58 5.91
CA HIS A 145 -1.57 -0.72 5.24
C HIS A 145 -0.95 -1.76 6.17
N MET A 146 -1.35 -3.01 5.96
CA MET A 146 -0.91 -4.16 6.73
C MET A 146 0.05 -5.04 5.94
N LEU A 147 0.97 -5.69 6.65
CA LEU A 147 1.88 -6.69 6.11
C LEU A 147 1.86 -7.98 6.94
N ASN A 148 1.96 -9.10 6.23
CA ASN A 148 2.23 -10.39 6.86
C ASN A 148 3.72 -10.48 7.20
N ILE A 149 4.06 -10.48 8.49
CA ILE A 149 5.43 -10.52 8.99
C ILE A 149 6.22 -11.74 8.48
N ASP A 150 5.54 -12.87 8.24
CA ASP A 150 6.18 -14.11 7.80
C ASP A 150 6.81 -14.00 6.41
N GLN A 151 6.41 -13.00 5.64
CA GLN A 151 6.95 -12.72 4.30
C GLN A 151 8.26 -11.92 4.33
N PHE A 152 8.63 -11.34 5.49
CA PHE A 152 9.74 -10.39 5.62
C PHE A 152 10.75 -10.86 6.68
N PRO A 153 11.73 -11.69 6.30
CA PRO A 153 12.76 -12.14 7.22
C PRO A 153 13.65 -10.98 7.69
N GLU A 154 14.11 -11.05 8.92
CA GLU A 154 15.10 -10.08 9.44
C GLU A 154 16.39 -10.16 8.65
N GLY A 155 16.92 -9.00 8.25
CA GLY A 155 18.16 -8.89 7.50
C GLY A 155 19.28 -8.24 8.28
N LYS A 156 20.53 -8.53 7.87
CA LYS A 156 21.74 -8.04 8.55
C LYS A 156 22.26 -6.70 7.99
N GLY A 157 21.86 -6.31 6.76
CA GLY A 157 22.37 -5.12 6.10
C GLY A 157 23.84 -5.25 5.62
N ASP A 158 24.32 -6.46 5.49
CA ASP A 158 25.73 -6.81 5.22
C ASP A 158 26.05 -6.97 3.73
N GLY A 159 25.10 -6.69 2.86
CA GLY A 159 25.27 -6.85 1.40
C GLY A 159 26.12 -5.75 0.73
N GLY A 160 26.39 -4.64 1.41
CA GLY A 160 27.28 -3.59 0.90
C GLY A 160 26.69 -2.74 -0.24
N TYR A 161 25.34 -2.70 -0.39
CA TYR A 161 24.66 -1.97 -1.47
C TYR A 161 23.49 -1.14 -0.94
N LEU A 162 23.12 -0.11 -1.74
CA LEU A 162 21.85 0.60 -1.64
C LEU A 162 20.82 -0.10 -2.51
N LEU A 163 19.54 -0.01 -2.13
CA LEU A 163 18.47 -0.66 -2.88
C LEU A 163 17.40 0.38 -3.28
N PHE A 164 17.04 0.39 -4.55
CA PHE A 164 15.85 1.10 -5.05
C PHE A 164 14.81 0.07 -5.47
N VAL A 165 13.57 0.26 -5.04
CA VAL A 165 12.43 -0.57 -5.44
C VAL A 165 11.26 0.32 -5.87
N GLY A 166 10.95 0.31 -7.16
CA GLY A 166 9.85 1.12 -7.69
C GLY A 166 9.75 1.04 -9.20
N ARG A 167 8.65 1.57 -9.74
CA ARG A 167 8.51 1.74 -11.19
C ARG A 167 9.54 2.75 -11.68
N LEU A 168 10.23 2.42 -12.76
CA LEU A 168 11.19 3.31 -13.42
C LEU A 168 10.44 4.25 -14.39
N GLY A 169 10.91 5.49 -14.51
CA GLY A 169 10.28 6.53 -15.36
C GLY A 169 10.23 7.90 -14.68
N GLY A 170 11.12 8.16 -13.72
CA GLY A 170 11.35 9.46 -13.09
C GLY A 170 10.47 9.77 -11.87
N MET A 171 9.21 9.42 -11.89
CA MET A 171 8.27 9.81 -10.82
C MET A 171 8.57 9.15 -9.45
N LYS A 172 9.20 7.97 -9.44
CA LYS A 172 9.62 7.30 -8.20
C LYS A 172 11.02 7.73 -7.73
N GLY A 173 11.68 8.63 -8.50
CA GLY A 173 12.92 9.28 -8.09
C GLY A 173 14.15 8.39 -8.18
N GLU A 174 14.18 7.39 -9.07
CA GLU A 174 15.35 6.54 -9.28
C GLU A 174 16.63 7.33 -9.57
N GLN A 175 16.50 8.52 -10.18
CA GLN A 175 17.64 9.38 -10.45
C GLN A 175 18.30 9.92 -9.17
N VAL A 176 17.52 10.18 -8.12
CA VAL A 176 18.04 10.59 -6.80
C VAL A 176 18.87 9.45 -6.19
N ALA A 177 18.38 8.21 -6.26
CA ALA A 177 19.10 7.04 -5.77
C ALA A 177 20.39 6.82 -6.56
N ILE A 178 20.37 6.97 -7.90
CA ILE A 178 21.52 6.86 -8.77
C ILE A 178 22.57 7.91 -8.42
N GLU A 179 22.18 9.17 -8.30
CA GLU A 179 23.11 10.25 -8.00
C GLU A 179 23.71 10.11 -6.61
N THR A 180 22.92 9.71 -5.63
CA THR A 180 23.41 9.43 -4.28
C THR A 180 24.40 8.25 -4.27
N SER A 181 24.13 7.19 -5.01
CA SER A 181 25.05 6.06 -5.16
C SER A 181 26.39 6.48 -5.76
N LYS A 182 26.38 7.34 -6.79
CA LYS A 182 27.61 7.90 -7.39
C LYS A 182 28.42 8.72 -6.38
N ARG A 183 27.76 9.58 -5.62
CA ARG A 183 28.44 10.42 -4.62
C ARG A 183 29.02 9.64 -3.45
N THR A 184 28.33 8.62 -3.00
CA THR A 184 28.78 7.77 -1.88
C THR A 184 29.75 6.70 -2.28
N GLY A 185 29.83 6.35 -3.58
CA GLY A 185 30.60 5.23 -4.09
C GLY A 185 30.05 3.85 -3.71
N ILE A 186 28.84 3.80 -3.12
CA ILE A 186 28.20 2.54 -2.71
C ILE A 186 27.37 2.00 -3.88
N PRO A 187 27.52 0.71 -4.27
CA PRO A 187 26.75 0.11 -5.35
C PRO A 187 25.23 0.24 -5.16
N LEU A 188 24.50 0.45 -6.24
CA LEU A 188 23.04 0.52 -6.25
C LEU A 188 22.44 -0.69 -6.98
N LYS A 189 21.52 -1.38 -6.32
CA LYS A 189 20.63 -2.38 -6.94
C LYS A 189 19.27 -1.76 -7.19
N ILE A 190 18.69 -2.09 -8.35
CA ILE A 190 17.45 -1.48 -8.82
C ILE A 190 16.46 -2.58 -9.20
N ILE A 191 15.27 -2.54 -8.59
CA ILE A 191 14.17 -3.49 -8.82
C ILE A 191 12.91 -2.73 -9.25
N GLY A 192 12.27 -3.19 -10.32
CA GLY A 192 10.95 -2.70 -10.73
C GLY A 192 10.74 -2.71 -12.23
N PRO A 193 9.49 -2.51 -12.68
CA PRO A 193 9.17 -2.42 -14.09
C PRO A 193 9.59 -1.07 -14.67
N GLY A 194 9.86 -1.05 -15.97
CA GLY A 194 10.24 0.14 -16.74
C GLY A 194 11.55 -0.03 -17.47
N THR A 195 12.06 1.07 -18.06
CA THR A 195 13.32 1.05 -18.83
C THR A 195 14.51 1.00 -17.87
N PRO A 196 15.42 0.01 -18.02
CA PRO A 196 16.63 -0.07 -17.21
C PRO A 196 17.48 1.20 -17.32
N PRO A 197 17.92 1.80 -16.20
CA PRO A 197 18.84 2.93 -16.26
C PRO A 197 20.25 2.50 -16.67
N ASN A 198 21.05 3.45 -17.14
CA ASN A 198 22.44 3.20 -17.55
C ASN A 198 23.42 3.11 -16.38
N TYR A 199 22.94 3.06 -15.12
CA TYR A 199 23.76 3.00 -13.92
C TYR A 199 23.10 2.13 -12.86
N GLY A 200 23.93 1.40 -12.10
CA GLY A 200 23.47 0.45 -11.09
C GLY A 200 23.21 -0.95 -11.64
N GLU A 201 22.97 -1.89 -10.76
CA GLU A 201 22.62 -3.28 -11.11
C GLU A 201 21.09 -3.40 -11.22
N TYR A 202 20.56 -3.43 -12.45
CA TYR A 202 19.14 -3.62 -12.68
C TYR A 202 18.78 -5.11 -12.62
N LEU A 203 17.86 -5.46 -11.72
CA LEU A 203 17.44 -6.84 -11.44
C LEU A 203 16.05 -7.19 -12.00
N GLY A 204 15.43 -6.26 -12.73
CA GLY A 204 14.08 -6.50 -13.28
C GLY A 204 12.99 -6.50 -12.21
N VAL A 205 11.89 -7.18 -12.51
CA VAL A 205 10.77 -7.38 -11.59
C VAL A 205 11.01 -8.67 -10.80
N MET A 206 10.85 -8.60 -9.47
CA MET A 206 11.14 -9.72 -8.58
C MET A 206 9.90 -10.13 -7.76
N LYS A 207 9.82 -11.41 -7.44
CA LYS A 207 8.81 -11.96 -6.53
C LYS A 207 8.99 -11.39 -5.11
N PRO A 208 7.92 -11.25 -4.31
CA PRO A 208 8.00 -10.66 -2.96
C PRO A 208 9.08 -11.29 -2.07
N LYS A 209 9.21 -12.60 -2.06
CA LYS A 209 10.17 -13.34 -1.23
C LYS A 209 11.65 -13.05 -1.58
N GLU A 210 11.95 -12.93 -2.89
CA GLU A 210 13.28 -12.60 -3.38
C GLU A 210 13.61 -11.14 -3.08
N ARG A 211 12.63 -10.24 -3.30
CA ARG A 211 12.74 -8.82 -2.98
C ARG A 211 12.99 -8.59 -1.49
N ALA A 212 12.30 -9.33 -0.60
CA ALA A 212 12.48 -9.23 0.84
C ALA A 212 13.91 -9.61 1.27
N LYS A 213 14.53 -10.63 0.65
CA LYS A 213 15.95 -10.98 0.90
C LYS A 213 16.89 -9.84 0.53
N LEU A 214 16.68 -9.21 -0.62
CA LEU A 214 17.48 -8.06 -1.04
C LEU A 214 17.26 -6.84 -0.13
N MET A 215 16.02 -6.60 0.31
CA MET A 215 15.75 -5.58 1.33
C MET A 215 16.56 -5.84 2.59
N GLY A 216 16.55 -7.08 3.11
CA GLY A 216 17.29 -7.46 4.31
C GLY A 216 18.80 -7.28 4.22
N GLY A 217 19.40 -7.46 3.04
CA GLY A 217 20.84 -7.27 2.79
C GLY A 217 21.25 -5.82 2.54
N ALA A 218 20.33 -4.93 2.18
CA ALA A 218 20.66 -3.56 1.83
C ALA A 218 21.10 -2.71 3.03
N ILE A 219 22.01 -1.78 2.82
CA ILE A 219 22.38 -0.74 3.78
C ILE A 219 21.17 0.13 4.06
N ALA A 220 20.49 0.59 3.01
CA ALA A 220 19.24 1.34 3.07
C ALA A 220 18.41 1.11 1.81
N LEU A 221 17.09 1.26 1.93
CA LEU A 221 16.18 1.31 0.79
C LEU A 221 15.86 2.75 0.44
N PHE A 222 15.94 3.09 -0.84
CA PHE A 222 15.57 4.38 -1.40
C PHE A 222 14.15 4.35 -1.94
N ALA A 223 13.31 5.29 -1.52
CA ALA A 223 11.98 5.56 -2.05
C ALA A 223 11.75 7.08 -2.18
N PRO A 224 12.54 7.79 -2.99
CA PRO A 224 12.53 9.25 -3.09
C PRO A 224 11.49 9.74 -4.11
N SER A 225 10.22 9.33 -3.96
CA SER A 225 9.15 9.70 -4.90
C SER A 225 9.00 11.21 -5.04
N MET A 226 8.84 11.66 -6.29
CA MET A 226 8.74 13.07 -6.65
C MET A 226 7.32 13.63 -6.54
N PHE A 227 6.40 12.85 -6.02
CA PHE A 227 5.00 13.21 -5.78
C PHE A 227 4.55 12.75 -4.39
N PRO A 228 3.46 13.33 -3.83
CA PRO A 228 2.91 12.89 -2.55
C PRO A 228 2.42 11.44 -2.63
N GLU A 229 3.19 10.53 -2.03
CA GLU A 229 2.79 9.12 -1.94
C GLU A 229 1.62 8.97 -0.97
N PRO A 230 0.62 8.16 -1.30
CA PRO A 230 -0.42 7.80 -0.34
C PRO A 230 0.13 7.10 0.91
N PHE A 231 1.15 6.23 0.74
CA PHE A 231 1.71 5.45 1.85
C PHE A 231 3.11 4.88 1.55
N CYS A 232 3.30 4.27 0.38
CA CYS A 232 4.50 3.60 -0.08
C CYS A 232 4.83 2.28 0.65
N LEU A 233 4.19 1.19 0.23
CA LEU A 233 4.36 -0.16 0.81
C LEU A 233 5.82 -0.62 0.90
N VAL A 234 6.67 -0.33 -0.10
CA VAL A 234 8.07 -0.77 -0.09
C VAL A 234 8.89 -0.20 1.07
N VAL A 235 8.49 0.95 1.62
CA VAL A 235 9.11 1.53 2.82
C VAL A 235 8.86 0.63 4.03
N ILE A 236 7.61 0.27 4.28
CA ILE A 236 7.30 -0.58 5.42
C ILE A 236 7.73 -2.04 5.22
N GLU A 237 7.78 -2.53 3.96
CA GLU A 237 8.36 -3.84 3.62
C GLU A 237 9.85 -3.90 4.02
N ALA A 238 10.63 -2.86 3.68
CA ALA A 238 12.03 -2.77 4.06
C ALA A 238 12.21 -2.66 5.59
N GLN A 239 11.40 -1.84 6.24
CA GLN A 239 11.42 -1.71 7.70
C GLN A 239 11.05 -3.02 8.40
N MET A 240 10.14 -3.84 7.84
CA MET A 240 9.86 -5.20 8.32
C MET A 240 11.10 -6.12 8.22
N CYS A 241 11.98 -5.89 7.24
CA CYS A 241 13.26 -6.58 7.16
C CYS A 241 14.35 -5.97 8.08
N GLY A 242 14.02 -4.93 8.86
CA GLY A 242 14.96 -4.18 9.67
C GLY A 242 15.83 -3.21 8.86
N THR A 243 15.48 -2.92 7.61
CA THR A 243 16.26 -2.06 6.72
C THR A 243 15.79 -0.61 6.85
N PRO A 244 16.69 0.33 7.16
CA PRO A 244 16.35 1.74 7.19
C PRO A 244 15.97 2.25 5.80
N THR A 245 15.14 3.29 5.75
CA THR A 245 14.61 3.83 4.51
C THR A 245 14.99 5.31 4.34
N ILE A 246 15.30 5.71 3.10
CA ILE A 246 15.62 7.08 2.74
C ILE A 246 14.59 7.55 1.71
N THR A 247 13.83 8.58 2.07
CA THR A 247 12.67 9.05 1.30
C THR A 247 12.74 10.55 1.10
N THR A 248 11.88 11.10 0.23
CA THR A 248 11.55 12.53 0.25
C THR A 248 10.71 12.87 1.49
N ASP A 249 10.59 14.18 1.81
CA ASP A 249 9.93 14.66 3.04
C ASP A 249 8.52 15.21 2.76
N TRP A 250 7.65 14.38 2.14
CA TRP A 250 6.25 14.72 1.88
C TRP A 250 5.35 13.50 1.76
N GLY A 251 4.03 13.76 1.71
CA GLY A 251 3.01 12.72 1.59
C GLY A 251 3.05 11.72 2.73
N GLY A 252 2.73 10.47 2.45
CA GLY A 252 2.71 9.40 3.45
C GLY A 252 4.07 9.09 4.10
N PHE A 253 5.18 9.60 3.55
CA PHE A 253 6.50 9.40 4.16
C PHE A 253 6.63 10.09 5.51
N THR A 254 5.90 11.18 5.73
CA THR A 254 5.89 11.89 7.02
C THR A 254 5.36 11.02 8.17
N GLU A 255 4.60 9.98 7.87
CA GLU A 255 4.03 9.04 8.85
C GLU A 255 4.71 7.67 8.83
N THR A 256 5.20 7.23 7.64
CA THR A 256 5.81 5.90 7.50
C THR A 256 7.30 5.86 7.78
N ASN A 257 8.02 6.98 7.59
CA ASN A 257 9.46 7.09 7.79
C ASN A 257 9.82 8.14 8.84
N GLU A 258 10.30 7.71 10.00
CA GLU A 258 10.64 8.56 11.14
C GLU A 258 12.14 8.83 11.18
N ASN A 259 12.51 10.14 11.13
CA ASN A 259 13.91 10.59 11.11
C ASN A 259 14.70 10.07 12.32
N GLY A 260 15.84 9.43 12.07
CA GLY A 260 16.71 8.90 13.10
C GLY A 260 16.21 7.64 13.81
N VAL A 261 15.03 7.12 13.43
CA VAL A 261 14.41 5.92 14.01
C VAL A 261 14.27 4.81 12.99
N SER A 262 13.51 5.05 11.90
CA SER A 262 13.30 4.06 10.84
C SER A 262 14.00 4.40 9.53
N GLY A 263 14.65 5.54 9.48
CA GLY A 263 15.36 6.06 8.32
C GLY A 263 15.49 7.57 8.37
N TYR A 264 15.53 8.17 7.18
CA TYR A 264 15.64 9.64 7.04
C TYR A 264 14.76 10.12 5.88
N ARG A 265 14.11 11.26 6.10
CA ARG A 265 13.42 12.03 5.07
C ARG A 265 14.31 13.18 4.63
N CYS A 266 14.46 13.38 3.33
CA CYS A 266 15.43 14.27 2.72
C CYS A 266 14.77 15.15 1.66
N SER A 267 15.30 16.37 1.51
CA SER A 267 14.86 17.36 0.51
C SER A 267 15.94 17.72 -0.50
N THR A 268 17.22 17.49 -0.14
CA THR A 268 18.38 17.83 -0.99
C THR A 268 19.30 16.63 -1.19
N LEU A 269 20.07 16.63 -2.29
CA LEU A 269 21.04 15.56 -2.57
C LEU A 269 22.10 15.42 -1.44
N ASN A 270 22.47 16.49 -0.79
CA ASN A 270 23.42 16.43 0.33
C ASN A 270 22.82 15.72 1.55
N GLU A 271 21.53 15.94 1.82
CA GLU A 271 20.81 15.21 2.86
C GLU A 271 20.68 13.71 2.50
N PHE A 272 20.36 13.38 1.25
CA PHE A 272 20.32 12.00 0.78
C PHE A 272 21.68 11.29 0.96
N GLU A 273 22.79 11.98 0.61
CA GLU A 273 24.15 11.46 0.82
C GLU A 273 24.45 11.23 2.29
N GLN A 274 24.17 12.23 3.15
CA GLN A 274 24.40 12.14 4.60
C GLN A 274 23.53 11.03 5.21
N ALA A 275 22.28 10.89 4.79
CA ALA A 275 21.35 9.88 5.28
C ALA A 275 21.87 8.44 5.04
N VAL A 276 22.63 8.18 3.97
CA VAL A 276 23.26 6.86 3.73
C VAL A 276 24.23 6.51 4.87
N TRP A 277 25.05 7.45 5.30
CA TRP A 277 26.01 7.24 6.39
C TRP A 277 25.33 7.13 7.75
N ASP A 278 24.28 7.89 7.96
CA ASP A 278 23.52 7.86 9.20
C ASP A 278 22.65 6.61 9.32
N CYS A 279 22.11 6.09 8.23
CA CYS A 279 21.41 4.80 8.20
C CYS A 279 22.26 3.63 8.70
N LYS A 280 23.58 3.65 8.48
CA LYS A 280 24.49 2.60 8.99
C LYS A 280 24.57 2.56 10.51
N LYS A 281 24.16 3.62 11.21
CA LYS A 281 24.20 3.75 12.68
C LYS A 281 22.89 3.31 13.34
N LEU A 282 21.81 3.13 12.54
CA LEU A 282 20.50 2.80 13.07
C LEU A 282 20.42 1.33 13.51
N ASP A 283 19.68 1.10 14.59
CA ASP A 283 19.42 -0.23 15.13
C ASP A 283 18.33 -0.94 14.31
N ARG A 284 18.74 -1.88 13.50
CA ARG A 284 17.86 -2.65 12.60
C ARG A 284 16.77 -3.44 13.34
N LYS A 285 17.05 -3.93 14.55
CA LYS A 285 16.05 -4.64 15.37
C LYS A 285 14.95 -3.68 15.80
N LYS A 286 15.31 -2.48 16.26
CA LYS A 286 14.31 -1.44 16.62
C LYS A 286 13.49 -0.99 15.43
N ILE A 287 14.09 -0.86 14.24
CA ILE A 287 13.36 -0.57 13.00
C ILE A 287 12.30 -1.66 12.75
N ARG A 288 12.72 -2.93 12.81
CA ARG A 288 11.81 -4.06 12.61
C ARG A 288 10.70 -4.12 13.66
N GLU A 289 11.03 -3.99 14.93
CA GLU A 289 10.06 -3.96 16.03
C GLU A 289 9.03 -2.86 15.86
N ARG A 290 9.47 -1.64 15.49
CA ARG A 290 8.58 -0.53 15.18
C ARG A 290 7.64 -0.86 14.03
N ALA A 291 8.16 -1.43 12.93
CA ALA A 291 7.35 -1.80 11.78
C ALA A 291 6.30 -2.87 12.14
N ILE A 292 6.68 -3.90 12.89
CA ILE A 292 5.78 -4.95 13.37
C ILE A 292 4.68 -4.34 14.24
N ASN A 293 5.03 -3.51 15.20
CA ASN A 293 4.09 -2.88 16.13
C ASN A 293 3.13 -1.91 15.45
N LYS A 294 3.47 -1.36 14.27
CA LYS A 294 2.62 -0.43 13.54
C LYS A 294 1.82 -1.08 12.40
N TYR A 295 2.36 -2.10 11.73
CA TYR A 295 1.84 -2.55 10.42
C TYR A 295 1.57 -4.05 10.33
N SER A 296 1.74 -4.81 11.40
CA SER A 296 1.41 -6.24 11.40
C SER A 296 -0.10 -6.48 11.39
N PHE A 297 -0.52 -7.66 10.96
CA PHE A 297 -1.92 -8.08 11.04
C PHE A 297 -2.47 -7.96 12.46
N LYS A 298 -1.67 -8.36 13.47
CA LYS A 298 -2.05 -8.27 14.89
C LYS A 298 -2.38 -6.84 15.33
N THR A 299 -1.76 -5.83 14.73
CA THR A 299 -2.01 -4.41 15.08
C THR A 299 -3.15 -3.84 14.26
N ILE A 300 -3.20 -4.14 12.97
CA ILE A 300 -4.13 -3.50 12.04
C ILE A 300 -5.50 -4.19 12.05
N GLY A 301 -5.57 -5.51 12.24
CA GLY A 301 -6.83 -6.26 12.25
C GLY A 301 -7.86 -5.70 13.23
N PRO A 302 -7.50 -5.53 14.53
CA PRO A 302 -8.41 -4.94 15.51
C PRO A 302 -8.88 -3.53 15.17
N MET A 303 -8.09 -2.73 14.42
CA MET A 303 -8.50 -1.39 13.98
C MET A 303 -9.64 -1.48 12.98
N TYR A 304 -9.60 -2.43 12.05
CA TYR A 304 -10.70 -2.69 11.10
C TYR A 304 -11.94 -3.21 11.83
N THR A 305 -11.81 -4.19 12.72
CA THR A 305 -12.93 -4.72 13.51
C THR A 305 -13.63 -3.59 14.29
N LYS A 306 -12.85 -2.72 14.96
CA LYS A 306 -13.39 -1.55 15.65
C LYS A 306 -14.10 -0.58 14.71
N PHE A 307 -13.56 -0.41 13.50
CA PHE A 307 -14.19 0.44 12.49
C PHE A 307 -15.50 -0.14 11.98
N PHE A 308 -15.60 -1.44 11.77
CA PHE A 308 -16.85 -2.10 11.38
C PHE A 308 -17.94 -1.86 12.43
N HIS A 309 -17.67 -2.07 13.72
CA HIS A 309 -18.62 -1.75 14.78
C HIS A 309 -19.07 -0.29 14.78
N ARG A 310 -18.13 0.65 14.55
CA ARG A 310 -18.50 2.06 14.41
C ARG A 310 -19.45 2.31 13.24
N LEU A 311 -19.23 1.66 12.10
CA LEU A 311 -20.12 1.80 10.94
C LEU A 311 -21.52 1.26 11.22
N GLU A 312 -21.64 0.14 11.95
CA GLU A 312 -22.94 -0.41 12.40
C GLU A 312 -23.72 0.54 13.32
N GLU A 313 -23.00 1.38 14.10
CA GLU A 313 -23.61 2.37 15.00
C GLU A 313 -24.11 3.63 14.25
N ILE A 314 -23.36 4.09 13.25
CA ILE A 314 -23.61 5.39 12.60
C ILE A 314 -24.44 5.28 11.32
N LEU A 315 -24.49 4.11 10.69
CA LEU A 315 -25.29 3.88 9.51
C LEU A 315 -26.65 3.30 9.90
N PRO A 316 -27.76 3.80 9.30
CA PRO A 316 -29.08 3.30 9.62
C PRO A 316 -29.17 1.80 9.32
N LYS A 317 -29.67 1.04 10.29
CA LYS A 317 -30.12 -0.33 10.05
C LYS A 317 -31.43 -0.21 9.27
N ASN A 318 -31.41 -0.53 7.99
CA ASN A 318 -32.60 -0.62 7.16
C ASN A 318 -33.49 -1.79 7.60
#